data_f83385140f889c3c72ff4a9f51d2d275
#
_entry.id   f83385140f889c3c72ff4a9f51d2d275
#
_cell.length_a   1.000
_cell.length_b   1.000
_cell.length_c   1.000
_cell.angle_alpha   90.00
_cell.angle_beta   90.00
_cell.angle_gamma   90.00
#
_symmetry.space_group_name_H-M   'P 1'
#
loop_
_entity.id
_entity.type
_entity.pdbx_description
1 polymer ?
#
loop_
_entity_poly.entity_id
_entity_poly.type
_entity_poly.pdbx_seq_one_letter_code
_entity_poly.pdbx_strand_id
1 'polypeptide(L)'
;DAIKDEQEAEVIAGVNMEGPFIDPIKKGAQAEENIVAPNAEFFRACNAASGGKIRLVTLAPNMPGSLEFIKEVSDEVMVSIGHTTADYDTALAAMKAGAHHVTHLYNAMPPFAHRNPGVIGAAFDDPECRMELICDGYHIHGAVVRATFSMMGSERMVLISDSMMATGMPNGTYSLGGQAVWMKDGKATLTDGETIAGSATNLYDCMRKAVSFDI
;
A
#
# COMPACT_ATOMS: atom_id res chain seq x y z
N ASP A 1 18.79 -5.22 7.59
CA ASP A 1 20.08 -5.92 7.44
C ASP A 1 20.37 -6.29 5.97
N ALA A 2 19.41 -6.79 5.18
CA ALA A 2 19.58 -7.08 3.75
C ALA A 2 20.08 -5.87 2.94
N ILE A 3 19.65 -4.65 3.29
CA ILE A 3 20.07 -3.42 2.62
C ILE A 3 21.56 -3.09 2.85
N LYS A 4 22.20 -3.72 3.85
CA LYS A 4 23.62 -3.53 4.18
C LYS A 4 24.54 -4.49 3.43
N ASP A 5 23.99 -5.56 2.84
CA ASP A 5 24.74 -6.44 1.95
C ASP A 5 24.90 -5.74 0.59
N GLU A 6 26.13 -5.47 0.18
CA GLU A 6 26.41 -4.72 -1.07
C GLU A 6 25.86 -5.41 -2.33
N GLN A 7 25.83 -6.75 -2.37
CA GLN A 7 25.32 -7.50 -3.51
C GLN A 7 23.79 -7.46 -3.58
N GLU A 8 23.10 -7.54 -2.44
CA GLU A 8 21.64 -7.40 -2.38
C GLU A 8 21.20 -5.94 -2.55
N ALA A 9 21.99 -4.99 -2.07
CA ALA A 9 21.70 -3.56 -2.18
C ALA A 9 21.62 -3.05 -3.63
N GLU A 10 22.33 -3.65 -4.57
CA GLU A 10 22.31 -3.26 -5.98
C GLU A 10 20.98 -3.57 -6.68
N VAL A 11 20.25 -4.59 -6.25
CA VAL A 11 18.95 -4.95 -6.83
C VAL A 11 17.77 -4.26 -6.15
N ILE A 12 17.99 -3.62 -4.97
CA ILE A 12 16.96 -2.89 -4.24
C ILE A 12 16.85 -1.46 -4.79
N ALA A 13 15.80 -1.18 -5.54
CA ALA A 13 15.53 0.15 -6.09
C ALA A 13 15.17 1.18 -5.00
N GLY A 14 14.51 0.73 -3.93
CA GLY A 14 14.12 1.55 -2.80
C GLY A 14 13.32 0.75 -1.78
N VAL A 15 12.94 1.43 -0.72
CA VAL A 15 12.08 0.90 0.36
C VAL A 15 10.77 1.65 0.33
N ASN A 16 9.65 0.93 0.34
CA ASN A 16 8.36 1.45 0.71
C ASN A 16 8.21 1.27 2.23
N MET A 17 8.11 2.36 2.95
CA MET A 17 7.81 2.36 4.39
C MET A 17 6.30 2.37 4.58
N GLU A 18 5.67 1.19 4.58
CA GLU A 18 4.25 1.04 4.80
C GLU A 18 3.93 1.04 6.29
N GLY A 19 3.40 2.15 6.75
CA GLY A 19 3.30 2.45 8.19
C GLY A 19 4.63 2.94 8.77
N PRO A 20 4.72 3.11 10.10
CA PRO A 20 3.73 2.82 11.13
C PRO A 20 2.63 3.89 11.31
N PHE A 21 2.51 4.85 10.44
CA PHE A 21 1.62 6.03 10.51
C PHE A 21 0.21 5.74 9.95
N ILE A 22 -0.34 4.58 10.27
CA ILE A 22 -1.59 4.06 9.72
C ILE A 22 -2.73 4.09 10.72
N ASP A 23 -3.97 3.97 10.23
CA ASP A 23 -5.16 3.90 11.08
C ASP A 23 -5.29 2.49 11.70
N PRO A 24 -5.35 2.36 13.05
CA PRO A 24 -5.54 1.06 13.71
C PRO A 24 -6.77 0.29 13.23
N ILE A 25 -7.84 0.99 12.81
CA ILE A 25 -9.08 0.38 12.29
C ILE A 25 -8.81 -0.32 10.93
N LYS A 26 -7.82 0.15 10.18
CA LYS A 26 -7.46 -0.34 8.85
C LYS A 26 -6.06 -0.95 8.78
N LYS A 27 -5.53 -1.37 9.92
CA LYS A 27 -4.17 -1.92 10.04
C LYS A 27 -3.90 -3.18 9.21
N GLY A 28 -4.94 -3.90 8.79
CA GLY A 28 -4.77 -5.17 8.09
C GLY A 28 -3.95 -6.18 8.91
N ALA A 29 -2.92 -6.73 8.32
CA ALA A 29 -2.00 -7.66 8.96
C ALA A 29 -0.86 -6.97 9.76
N GLN A 30 -0.87 -5.66 9.93
CA GLN A 30 0.15 -4.97 10.73
C GLN A 30 -0.15 -5.09 12.23
N ALA A 31 0.90 -5.19 13.05
CA ALA A 31 0.80 -5.29 14.50
C ALA A 31 0.42 -3.93 15.10
N GLU A 32 -0.66 -3.91 15.87
CA GLU A 32 -1.26 -2.66 16.40
C GLU A 32 -0.31 -1.92 17.35
N GLU A 33 0.50 -2.64 18.11
CA GLU A 33 1.49 -2.09 19.04
C GLU A 33 2.60 -1.28 18.35
N ASN A 34 2.77 -1.44 17.05
CA ASN A 34 3.75 -0.69 16.27
C ASN A 34 3.18 0.59 15.64
N ILE A 35 1.86 0.80 15.70
CA ILE A 35 1.23 1.97 15.09
C ILE A 35 1.49 3.20 15.96
N VAL A 36 1.98 4.26 15.32
CA VAL A 36 2.28 5.53 15.98
C VAL A 36 1.77 6.71 15.14
N ALA A 37 1.63 7.87 15.77
CA ALA A 37 1.30 9.09 15.05
C ALA A 37 2.41 9.48 14.06
N PRO A 38 2.09 10.11 12.92
CA PRO A 38 3.07 10.61 11.96
C PRO A 38 4.10 11.53 12.62
N ASN A 39 5.39 11.25 12.33
CA ASN A 39 6.51 11.95 12.93
C ASN A 39 7.68 12.03 11.93
N ALA A 40 8.05 13.23 11.52
CA ALA A 40 9.08 13.45 10.51
C ALA A 40 10.50 13.10 11.01
N GLU A 41 10.80 13.28 12.30
CA GLU A 41 12.09 12.88 12.87
C GLU A 41 12.23 11.36 12.87
N PHE A 42 11.16 10.64 13.25
CA PHE A 42 11.15 9.18 13.19
C PHE A 42 11.34 8.68 11.75
N PHE A 43 10.63 9.26 10.78
CA PHE A 43 10.79 8.95 9.35
C PHE A 43 12.25 9.17 8.91
N ARG A 44 12.83 10.34 9.21
CA ARG A 44 14.22 10.66 8.83
C ARG A 44 15.23 9.72 9.49
N ALA A 45 15.00 9.31 10.74
CA ALA A 45 15.83 8.32 11.42
C ALA A 45 15.76 6.95 10.72
N CYS A 46 14.57 6.49 10.32
CA CYS A 46 14.39 5.28 9.53
C CYS A 46 15.05 5.39 8.16
N ASN A 47 14.90 6.54 7.49
CA ASN A 47 15.53 6.78 6.19
C ASN A 47 17.07 6.78 6.30
N ALA A 48 17.64 7.40 7.30
CA ALA A 48 19.07 7.35 7.58
C ALA A 48 19.56 5.91 7.85
N ALA A 49 18.80 5.14 8.63
CA ALA A 49 19.12 3.73 8.93
C ALA A 49 19.06 2.84 7.67
N SER A 50 18.23 3.19 6.67
CA SER A 50 18.13 2.52 5.38
C SER A 50 19.23 2.95 4.38
N GLY A 51 20.11 3.87 4.76
CA GLY A 51 21.09 4.48 3.83
C GLY A 51 20.43 5.43 2.84
N GLY A 52 19.32 6.09 3.20
CA GLY A 52 18.59 7.02 2.34
C GLY A 52 17.78 6.32 1.25
N LYS A 53 17.39 5.06 1.46
CA LYS A 53 16.70 4.26 0.43
C LYS A 53 15.17 4.28 0.54
N ILE A 54 14.56 4.94 1.53
CA ILE A 54 13.10 5.08 1.59
C ILE A 54 12.69 6.04 0.45
N ARG A 55 11.87 5.52 -0.47
CA ARG A 55 11.36 6.25 -1.65
C ARG A 55 9.88 6.53 -1.57
N LEU A 56 9.17 5.74 -0.77
CA LEU A 56 7.74 5.85 -0.54
C LEU A 56 7.47 5.71 0.96
N VAL A 57 6.55 6.50 1.49
CA VAL A 57 6.00 6.33 2.84
C VAL A 57 4.48 6.30 2.77
N THR A 58 3.87 5.24 3.28
CA THR A 58 2.42 5.09 3.34
C THR A 58 1.89 5.52 4.70
N LEU A 59 0.88 6.40 4.70
CA LEU A 59 0.21 6.86 5.90
C LEU A 59 -1.30 6.99 5.75
N ALA A 60 -1.99 7.04 6.88
CA ALA A 60 -3.41 7.34 6.97
C ALA A 60 -3.63 8.85 7.20
N PRO A 61 -4.23 9.59 6.26
CA PRO A 61 -4.38 11.05 6.38
C PRO A 61 -5.35 11.49 7.46
N ASN A 62 -6.20 10.59 7.97
CA ASN A 62 -7.11 10.84 9.09
C ASN A 62 -6.42 10.75 10.47
N MET A 63 -5.16 10.34 10.52
CA MET A 63 -4.42 10.33 11.79
C MET A 63 -4.00 11.76 12.19
N PRO A 64 -4.04 12.09 13.49
CA PRO A 64 -3.59 13.41 13.97
C PRO A 64 -2.15 13.71 13.54
N GLY A 65 -1.90 14.90 13.00
CA GLY A 65 -0.58 15.34 12.54
C GLY A 65 -0.20 14.90 11.13
N SER A 66 -1.07 14.16 10.42
CA SER A 66 -0.78 13.65 9.07
C SER A 66 -0.59 14.77 8.04
N LEU A 67 -1.42 15.81 8.06
CA LEU A 67 -1.29 16.90 7.09
C LEU A 67 -0.02 17.71 7.28
N GLU A 68 0.39 17.93 8.52
CA GLU A 68 1.64 18.59 8.87
C GLU A 68 2.84 17.76 8.42
N PHE A 69 2.80 16.45 8.70
CA PHE A 69 3.81 15.50 8.25
C PHE A 69 3.95 15.51 6.72
N ILE A 70 2.84 15.40 5.98
CA ILE A 70 2.86 15.40 4.51
C ILE A 70 3.54 16.67 3.98
N LYS A 71 3.14 17.85 4.48
CA LYS A 71 3.73 19.13 4.06
C LYS A 71 5.23 19.23 4.37
N GLU A 72 5.66 18.58 5.45
CA GLU A 72 7.07 18.63 5.87
C GLU A 72 7.97 17.73 5.05
N VAL A 73 7.47 16.54 4.60
CA VAL A 73 8.32 15.52 4.00
C VAL A 73 8.08 15.28 2.50
N SER A 74 7.07 15.88 1.89
CA SER A 74 6.68 15.63 0.49
C SER A 74 7.78 16.01 -0.53
N ASP A 75 8.69 16.91 -0.19
CA ASP A 75 9.87 17.22 -1.00
C ASP A 75 11.02 16.22 -0.81
N GLU A 76 10.98 15.38 0.23
CA GLU A 76 12.03 14.41 0.58
C GLU A 76 11.68 12.99 0.09
N VAL A 77 10.40 12.65 0.08
CA VAL A 77 9.89 11.29 -0.18
C VAL A 77 8.50 11.35 -0.80
N MET A 78 8.18 10.38 -1.66
CA MET A 78 6.80 10.22 -2.14
C MET A 78 5.89 9.79 -0.99
N VAL A 79 4.84 10.57 -0.72
CA VAL A 79 3.86 10.25 0.31
C VAL A 79 2.66 9.56 -0.33
N SER A 80 2.29 8.41 0.23
CA SER A 80 1.18 7.58 -0.23
C SER A 80 0.08 7.49 0.81
N ILE A 81 -1.17 7.52 0.37
CA ILE A 81 -2.35 7.32 1.21
C ILE A 81 -2.69 5.84 1.22
N GLY A 82 -2.76 5.25 2.40
CA GLY A 82 -3.16 3.85 2.58
C GLY A 82 -3.54 3.54 4.03
N HIS A 83 -4.11 2.36 4.27
CA HIS A 83 -4.49 1.90 5.61
C HIS A 83 -5.27 2.94 6.41
N THR A 84 -6.37 3.43 5.86
CA THR A 84 -7.05 4.64 6.34
C THR A 84 -8.57 4.47 6.36
N THR A 85 -9.22 5.19 7.27
CA THR A 85 -10.68 5.42 7.25
C THR A 85 -11.05 6.79 6.68
N ALA A 86 -10.10 7.50 6.04
CA ALA A 86 -10.32 8.83 5.50
C ALA A 86 -11.51 8.88 4.53
N ASP A 87 -12.32 9.90 4.67
CA ASP A 87 -13.33 10.29 3.70
C ASP A 87 -12.70 11.02 2.50
N TYR A 88 -13.53 11.43 1.56
CA TYR A 88 -13.12 12.15 0.36
C TYR A 88 -12.41 13.47 0.67
N ASP A 89 -12.97 14.29 1.55
CA ASP A 89 -12.43 15.61 1.85
C ASP A 89 -11.07 15.52 2.55
N THR A 90 -10.93 14.59 3.47
CA THR A 90 -9.67 14.30 4.18
C THR A 90 -8.59 13.80 3.21
N ALA A 91 -8.93 12.89 2.31
CA ALA A 91 -8.00 12.37 1.30
C ALA A 91 -7.59 13.46 0.31
N LEU A 92 -8.55 14.27 -0.18
CA LEU A 92 -8.27 15.39 -1.09
C LEU A 92 -7.40 16.47 -0.42
N ALA A 93 -7.60 16.72 0.87
CA ALA A 93 -6.74 17.65 1.62
C ALA A 93 -5.30 17.13 1.73
N ALA A 94 -5.11 15.82 1.93
CA ALA A 94 -3.80 15.18 1.94
C ALA A 94 -3.11 15.25 0.57
N MET A 95 -3.84 15.01 -0.52
CA MET A 95 -3.31 15.15 -1.89
C MET A 95 -2.87 16.59 -2.17
N LYS A 96 -3.68 17.57 -1.83
CA LYS A 96 -3.32 19.00 -1.93
C LYS A 96 -2.12 19.39 -1.06
N ALA A 97 -1.82 18.62 -0.02
CA ALA A 97 -0.66 18.81 0.84
C ALA A 97 0.62 18.14 0.30
N GLY A 98 0.52 17.30 -0.75
CA GLY A 98 1.65 16.64 -1.41
C GLY A 98 1.61 15.10 -1.44
N ALA A 99 0.51 14.47 -1.02
CA ALA A 99 0.37 13.01 -1.06
C ALA A 99 -0.27 12.55 -2.38
N HIS A 100 0.49 12.56 -3.48
CA HIS A 100 0.00 12.21 -4.82
C HIS A 100 0.18 10.71 -5.17
N HIS A 101 -0.02 9.84 -4.20
CA HIS A 101 0.07 8.40 -4.39
C HIS A 101 -0.96 7.68 -3.50
N VAL A 102 -1.44 6.52 -3.93
CA VAL A 102 -2.33 5.65 -3.14
C VAL A 102 -1.81 4.23 -3.15
N THR A 103 -1.59 3.69 -1.97
CA THR A 103 -1.11 2.32 -1.74
C THR A 103 -2.26 1.34 -1.93
N HIS A 104 -2.01 0.24 -2.66
CA HIS A 104 -2.92 -0.89 -2.90
C HIS A 104 -4.42 -0.51 -2.92
N LEU A 105 -4.78 0.35 -3.88
CA LEU A 105 -6.13 0.91 -4.05
C LEU A 105 -7.24 -0.13 -3.76
N TYR A 106 -8.29 0.26 -3.07
CA TYR A 106 -9.40 -0.54 -2.53
C TYR A 106 -9.09 -1.30 -1.23
N ASN A 107 -7.84 -1.70 -1.00
CA ASN A 107 -7.48 -2.50 0.17
C ASN A 107 -7.23 -1.61 1.38
N ALA A 108 -7.66 -2.05 2.55
CA ALA A 108 -7.52 -1.32 3.81
C ALA A 108 -7.98 0.15 3.76
N MET A 109 -9.05 0.45 3.01
CA MET A 109 -9.66 1.79 2.92
C MET A 109 -11.19 1.68 2.80
N PRO A 110 -11.96 2.80 2.93
CA PRO A 110 -13.39 2.81 2.67
C PRO A 110 -13.72 2.43 1.21
N PRO A 111 -14.83 1.74 0.96
CA PRO A 111 -15.24 1.38 -0.40
C PRO A 111 -15.63 2.63 -1.22
N PHE A 112 -15.47 2.56 -2.56
CA PHE A 112 -15.96 3.57 -3.49
C PHE A 112 -17.50 3.50 -3.57
N ALA A 113 -18.17 4.43 -2.91
CA ALA A 113 -19.61 4.48 -2.87
C ALA A 113 -20.13 5.83 -3.43
N HIS A 114 -21.32 5.80 -4.05
CA HIS A 114 -21.90 6.94 -4.77
C HIS A 114 -22.18 8.19 -3.93
N ARG A 115 -22.22 8.10 -2.59
CA ARG A 115 -22.37 9.23 -1.66
C ARG A 115 -21.13 9.47 -0.80
N ASN A 116 -20.27 8.45 -0.68
CA ASN A 116 -19.04 8.50 0.09
C ASN A 116 -17.91 7.92 -0.77
N PRO A 117 -17.36 8.71 -1.71
CA PRO A 117 -16.38 8.19 -2.68
C PRO A 117 -15.00 7.92 -2.07
N GLY A 118 -14.72 8.42 -0.87
CA GLY A 118 -13.51 8.15 -0.11
C GLY A 118 -12.22 8.48 -0.85
N VAL A 119 -11.16 7.79 -0.50
CA VAL A 119 -9.82 7.93 -1.11
C VAL A 119 -9.87 7.70 -2.63
N ILE A 120 -10.68 6.76 -3.09
CA ILE A 120 -10.78 6.38 -4.51
C ILE A 120 -11.33 7.57 -5.33
N GLY A 121 -12.36 8.24 -4.83
CA GLY A 121 -12.92 9.43 -5.47
C GLY A 121 -11.95 10.61 -5.46
N ALA A 122 -11.24 10.83 -4.36
CA ALA A 122 -10.22 11.87 -4.28
C ALA A 122 -9.06 11.61 -5.25
N ALA A 123 -8.61 10.36 -5.38
CA ALA A 123 -7.58 9.96 -6.34
C ALA A 123 -8.05 10.10 -7.80
N PHE A 124 -9.35 9.92 -8.08
CA PHE A 124 -9.92 10.19 -9.40
C PHE A 124 -9.81 11.67 -9.76
N ASP A 125 -10.15 12.54 -8.83
CA ASP A 125 -10.19 14.00 -9.03
C ASP A 125 -8.81 14.67 -8.99
N ASP A 126 -7.76 13.99 -8.46
CA ASP A 126 -6.38 14.48 -8.52
C ASP A 126 -5.66 13.88 -9.75
N PRO A 127 -5.39 14.67 -10.80
CA PRO A 127 -4.77 14.17 -12.02
C PRO A 127 -3.30 13.74 -11.84
N GLU A 128 -2.63 14.18 -10.80
CA GLU A 128 -1.24 13.85 -10.49
C GLU A 128 -1.12 12.57 -9.66
N CYS A 129 -2.23 12.14 -9.03
CA CYS A 129 -2.25 10.98 -8.16
C CYS A 129 -2.01 9.69 -8.95
N ARG A 130 -1.04 8.89 -8.51
CA ARG A 130 -0.79 7.53 -8.96
C ARG A 130 -1.35 6.53 -7.98
N MET A 131 -1.81 5.40 -8.48
CA MET A 131 -2.53 4.41 -7.67
C MET A 131 -1.94 3.02 -7.89
N GLU A 132 -1.55 2.38 -6.80
CA GLU A 132 -1.12 0.99 -6.84
C GLU A 132 -2.31 0.05 -6.92
N LEU A 133 -2.15 -1.06 -7.65
CA LEU A 133 -3.19 -2.07 -7.80
C LEU A 133 -2.59 -3.49 -7.72
N ILE A 134 -3.12 -4.31 -6.82
CA ILE A 134 -2.75 -5.72 -6.70
C ILE A 134 -3.62 -6.54 -7.66
N CYS A 135 -3.04 -6.99 -8.76
CA CYS A 135 -3.76 -7.75 -9.79
C CYS A 135 -3.50 -9.26 -9.70
N ASP A 136 -3.61 -9.84 -8.51
CA ASP A 136 -3.40 -11.28 -8.27
C ASP A 136 -4.66 -12.14 -8.52
N GLY A 137 -5.83 -11.49 -8.65
CA GLY A 137 -7.13 -12.16 -8.82
C GLY A 137 -7.81 -12.57 -7.51
N TYR A 138 -7.18 -12.28 -6.35
CA TYR A 138 -7.73 -12.51 -5.02
C TYR A 138 -8.14 -11.21 -4.34
N HIS A 139 -7.29 -10.17 -4.39
CA HIS A 139 -7.54 -8.86 -3.78
C HIS A 139 -8.64 -8.10 -4.49
N ILE A 140 -8.66 -8.12 -5.83
CA ILE A 140 -9.56 -7.31 -6.62
C ILE A 140 -10.17 -8.17 -7.73
N HIS A 141 -11.49 -8.12 -7.86
CA HIS A 141 -12.21 -8.80 -8.93
C HIS A 141 -11.86 -8.19 -10.30
N GLY A 142 -11.67 -9.01 -11.35
CA GLY A 142 -11.25 -8.56 -12.68
C GLY A 142 -12.13 -7.47 -13.30
N ALA A 143 -13.45 -7.50 -13.05
CA ALA A 143 -14.35 -6.43 -13.51
C ALA A 143 -14.03 -5.08 -12.83
N VAL A 144 -13.63 -5.08 -11.56
CA VAL A 144 -13.22 -3.86 -10.85
C VAL A 144 -11.87 -3.36 -11.39
N VAL A 145 -10.95 -4.26 -11.68
CA VAL A 145 -9.66 -3.91 -12.33
C VAL A 145 -9.93 -3.19 -13.66
N ARG A 146 -10.75 -3.76 -14.56
CA ARG A 146 -11.11 -3.11 -15.84
C ARG A 146 -11.76 -1.74 -15.63
N ALA A 147 -12.73 -1.65 -14.74
CA ALA A 147 -13.41 -0.39 -14.45
C ALA A 147 -12.43 0.67 -13.95
N THR A 148 -11.48 0.29 -13.09
CA THR A 148 -10.45 1.17 -12.54
C THR A 148 -9.54 1.72 -13.63
N PHE A 149 -9.02 0.86 -14.50
CA PHE A 149 -8.21 1.31 -15.65
C PHE A 149 -8.99 2.22 -16.60
N SER A 150 -10.26 1.91 -16.86
CA SER A 150 -11.13 2.77 -17.68
C SER A 150 -11.40 4.13 -17.05
N MET A 151 -11.54 4.18 -15.74
CA MET A 151 -11.85 5.40 -14.98
C MET A 151 -10.62 6.27 -14.76
N MET A 152 -9.49 5.65 -14.35
CA MET A 152 -8.27 6.34 -13.92
C MET A 152 -7.27 6.59 -15.06
N GLY A 153 -7.32 5.80 -16.13
CA GLY A 153 -6.32 5.78 -17.19
C GLY A 153 -5.08 4.96 -16.79
N SER A 154 -4.44 4.30 -17.76
CA SER A 154 -3.26 3.44 -17.55
C SER A 154 -2.04 4.22 -17.05
N GLU A 155 -1.91 5.48 -17.43
CA GLU A 155 -0.76 6.33 -17.10
C GLU A 155 -0.59 6.60 -15.60
N ARG A 156 -1.66 6.46 -14.84
CA ARG A 156 -1.66 6.69 -13.38
C ARG A 156 -1.65 5.39 -12.57
N MET A 157 -1.77 4.24 -13.22
CA MET A 157 -1.83 2.94 -12.54
C MET A 157 -0.44 2.33 -12.37
N VAL A 158 -0.16 1.81 -11.18
CA VAL A 158 1.06 1.10 -10.85
C VAL A 158 0.69 -0.31 -10.41
N LEU A 159 1.15 -1.33 -11.14
CA LEU A 159 0.97 -2.71 -10.70
C LEU A 159 1.95 -3.03 -9.60
N ILE A 160 1.44 -3.55 -8.50
CA ILE A 160 2.22 -4.08 -7.39
C ILE A 160 1.81 -5.52 -7.09
N SER A 161 2.68 -6.26 -6.45
CA SER A 161 2.36 -7.60 -5.95
C SER A 161 1.93 -7.60 -4.50
N ASP A 162 2.44 -6.68 -3.70
CA ASP A 162 2.33 -6.74 -2.24
C ASP A 162 2.73 -8.11 -1.67
N SER A 163 3.79 -8.68 -2.24
CA SER A 163 4.25 -10.03 -1.94
C SER A 163 4.78 -10.14 -0.52
N MET A 164 4.30 -11.14 0.21
CA MET A 164 4.82 -11.48 1.52
C MET A 164 5.86 -12.62 1.44
N MET A 165 6.56 -12.89 2.56
CA MET A 165 7.69 -13.85 2.60
C MET A 165 7.36 -15.28 2.16
N ALA A 166 6.09 -15.69 2.13
CA ALA A 166 5.67 -17.01 1.67
C ALA A 166 5.41 -17.08 0.15
N THR A 167 5.64 -16.00 -0.60
CA THR A 167 5.49 -16.01 -2.07
C THR A 167 6.42 -17.06 -2.70
N GLY A 168 5.84 -17.97 -3.48
CA GLY A 168 6.56 -19.09 -4.08
C GLY A 168 6.84 -20.28 -3.15
N MET A 169 6.41 -20.22 -1.90
CA MET A 169 6.56 -21.32 -0.94
C MET A 169 5.38 -22.31 -1.04
N PRO A 170 5.53 -23.55 -0.56
CA PRO A 170 4.43 -24.53 -0.46
C PRO A 170 3.29 -24.05 0.44
N ASN A 171 2.11 -24.67 0.31
CA ASN A 171 1.02 -24.48 1.27
C ASN A 171 1.51 -24.76 2.70
N GLY A 172 1.16 -23.89 3.65
CA GLY A 172 1.64 -24.01 5.03
C GLY A 172 1.36 -22.80 5.88
N THR A 173 1.93 -22.80 7.08
CA THR A 173 1.84 -21.67 8.02
C THR A 173 3.15 -20.90 7.99
N TYR A 174 3.02 -19.58 7.88
CA TYR A 174 4.13 -18.62 7.82
C TYR A 174 3.90 -17.49 8.82
N SER A 175 4.74 -16.47 8.80
CA SER A 175 4.61 -15.30 9.66
C SER A 175 4.69 -14.02 8.83
N LEU A 176 3.88 -13.02 9.19
CA LEU A 176 3.96 -11.66 8.65
C LEU A 176 3.84 -10.68 9.82
N GLY A 177 4.88 -9.87 10.05
CA GLY A 177 4.90 -8.91 11.15
C GLY A 177 4.68 -9.53 12.53
N GLY A 178 5.12 -10.79 12.75
CA GLY A 178 4.91 -11.53 14.00
C GLY A 178 3.57 -12.25 14.09
N GLN A 179 2.64 -12.05 13.14
CA GLN A 179 1.36 -12.73 13.10
C GLN A 179 1.44 -14.01 12.23
N ALA A 180 0.74 -15.06 12.65
CA ALA A 180 0.65 -16.30 11.87
C ALA A 180 -0.24 -16.09 10.63
N VAL A 181 0.24 -16.57 9.49
CA VAL A 181 -0.44 -16.51 8.19
C VAL A 181 -0.56 -17.90 7.61
N TRP A 182 -1.72 -18.26 7.12
CA TRP A 182 -1.96 -19.49 6.36
C TRP A 182 -1.84 -19.19 4.87
N MET A 183 -0.93 -19.93 4.21
CA MET A 183 -0.81 -19.90 2.77
C MET A 183 -1.45 -21.17 2.19
N LYS A 184 -2.47 -21.01 1.36
CA LYS A 184 -3.18 -22.11 0.71
C LYS A 184 -3.56 -21.72 -0.73
N ASP A 185 -3.14 -22.53 -1.67
CA ASP A 185 -3.51 -22.44 -3.09
C ASP A 185 -3.27 -21.03 -3.70
N GLY A 186 -2.14 -20.40 -3.32
CA GLY A 186 -1.76 -19.06 -3.79
C GLY A 186 -2.44 -17.89 -3.06
N LYS A 187 -3.23 -18.16 -2.02
CA LYS A 187 -3.84 -17.14 -1.18
C LYS A 187 -3.23 -17.18 0.23
N ALA A 188 -2.85 -16.02 0.75
CA ALA A 188 -2.38 -15.83 2.12
C ALA A 188 -3.47 -15.15 2.96
N THR A 189 -3.79 -15.71 4.13
CA THR A 189 -4.78 -15.15 5.06
C THR A 189 -4.25 -15.20 6.48
N LEU A 190 -4.73 -14.29 7.34
CA LEU A 190 -4.57 -14.44 8.78
C LEU A 190 -5.26 -15.72 9.27
N THR A 191 -5.06 -16.08 10.52
CA THR A 191 -5.62 -17.30 11.13
C THR A 191 -7.14 -17.29 11.24
N ASP A 192 -7.80 -16.15 11.01
CA ASP A 192 -9.26 -16.04 10.86
C ASP A 192 -9.76 -16.69 9.53
N GLY A 193 -8.86 -16.95 8.58
CA GLY A 193 -9.16 -17.53 7.28
C GLY A 193 -9.83 -16.57 6.28
N GLU A 194 -10.10 -15.34 6.67
CA GLU A 194 -10.83 -14.32 5.88
C GLU A 194 -9.96 -13.15 5.51
N THR A 195 -9.24 -12.57 6.47
CA THR A 195 -8.38 -11.39 6.26
C THR A 195 -7.20 -11.75 5.39
N ILE A 196 -7.12 -11.16 4.20
CA ILE A 196 -5.96 -11.32 3.31
C ILE A 196 -4.74 -10.65 3.96
N ALA A 197 -3.61 -11.34 3.95
CA ALA A 197 -2.37 -10.94 4.63
C ALA A 197 -1.22 -10.82 3.61
N GLY A 198 -1.20 -9.72 2.87
CA GLY A 198 -0.31 -9.55 1.73
C GLY A 198 -0.63 -10.54 0.59
N SER A 199 0.19 -10.55 -0.45
CA SER A 199 0.02 -11.45 -1.58
C SER A 199 1.02 -12.61 -1.53
N ALA A 200 0.59 -13.77 -2.00
CA ALA A 200 1.48 -14.91 -2.31
C ALA A 200 1.87 -14.96 -3.81
N THR A 201 1.56 -13.90 -4.56
CA THR A 201 1.78 -13.79 -6.01
C THR A 201 2.94 -12.82 -6.28
N ASN A 202 3.86 -13.17 -7.18
CA ASN A 202 4.92 -12.25 -7.62
C ASN A 202 4.39 -11.24 -8.64
N LEU A 203 5.15 -10.15 -8.86
CA LEU A 203 4.72 -9.05 -9.75
C LEU A 203 4.54 -9.48 -11.21
N TYR A 204 5.35 -10.43 -11.70
CA TYR A 204 5.21 -10.94 -13.06
C TYR A 204 3.88 -11.66 -13.27
N ASP A 205 3.45 -12.46 -12.30
CA ASP A 205 2.15 -13.13 -12.35
C ASP A 205 0.98 -12.17 -12.15
N CYS A 206 1.13 -11.11 -11.33
CA CYS A 206 0.17 -10.01 -11.27
C CYS A 206 0.00 -9.32 -12.64
N MET A 207 1.09 -9.05 -13.34
CA MET A 207 1.04 -8.49 -14.70
C MET A 207 0.31 -9.43 -15.68
N ARG A 208 0.67 -10.72 -15.71
CA ARG A 208 -0.01 -11.72 -16.53
C ARG A 208 -1.51 -11.81 -16.23
N LYS A 209 -1.85 -11.69 -14.95
CA LYS A 209 -3.24 -11.70 -14.49
C LYS A 209 -3.99 -10.46 -14.97
N ALA A 210 -3.38 -9.27 -14.90
CA ALA A 210 -3.95 -8.05 -15.44
C ALA A 210 -4.24 -8.19 -16.95
N VAL A 211 -3.28 -8.69 -17.73
CA VAL A 211 -3.49 -8.98 -19.16
C VAL A 211 -4.65 -9.95 -19.36
N SER A 212 -4.81 -10.97 -18.51
CA SER A 212 -5.94 -11.91 -18.60
C SER A 212 -7.30 -11.29 -18.25
N PHE A 213 -7.31 -10.09 -17.72
CA PHE A 213 -8.50 -9.27 -17.47
C PHE A 213 -8.80 -8.26 -18.59
N ASP A 214 -8.11 -8.36 -19.72
CA ASP A 214 -8.23 -7.47 -20.87
C ASP A 214 -7.76 -6.02 -20.56
N ILE A 215 -6.64 -5.92 -19.83
CA ILE A 215 -5.91 -4.66 -19.56
C ILE A 215 -4.73 -4.54 -20.53
#